data_f654e113be3aca8308fe65e427cf7ab5
#
_entry.id   f654e113be3aca8308fe65e427cf7ab5
#
_cell.length_a   1.000
_cell.length_b   1.000
_cell.length_c   1.000
_cell.angle_alpha   90.00
_cell.angle_beta   90.00
_cell.angle_gamma   90.00
#
_symmetry.space_group_name_H-M   'P 1'
#
loop_
_entity.id
_entity.type
_entity.pdbx_description
1 polymer ?
#
loop_
_entity_poly.entity_id
_entity_poly.type
_entity_poly.pdbx_seq_one_letter_code
_entity_poly.pdbx_strand_id
1 'polypeptide(L)'
;MTEFQEDMLFKNVSEEDIQILLEILEKESESANIWTKELRLLDPTTYKPDLIIELDDENLIIEFQSTEVNDKFSRRAHTYVAITDQKKENDKEVNIEVISTAENSKQISYRVNRLNTFRYNVMGFEKYDGEKIIKYVEEKLENNMKITSKDNIYLSLAPLMDKKKNNNISEKIKRVVDLLIELNKTNPPGNKLSFGITWLLVDKFVKDSELRNLLIDVLGEKMSAIYEYGERKEQKGIEKGRKEGIKEGKKEEKEEIIHKLYESGMTPEEISKRLKTDLEKIKKIINE
;
A
#
# COMPACT_ATOMS: atom_id res chain seq x y z
N MET A 1 -11.46 4.69 17.90
CA MET A 1 -11.29 4.29 16.48
C MET A 1 -12.12 3.05 16.25
N THR A 2 -12.92 2.96 15.22
CA THR A 2 -13.63 1.72 14.89
C THR A 2 -12.68 0.83 14.10
N GLU A 3 -12.70 -0.48 14.38
CA GLU A 3 -11.95 -1.55 13.68
C GLU A 3 -12.03 -1.42 12.14
N PHE A 4 -13.16 -0.93 11.66
CA PHE A 4 -13.45 -0.68 10.24
C PHE A 4 -12.61 0.45 9.61
N GLN A 5 -12.23 1.48 10.36
CA GLN A 5 -11.45 2.61 9.82
C GLN A 5 -9.97 2.24 9.61
N GLU A 6 -9.40 1.41 10.49
CA GLU A 6 -8.00 0.97 10.38
C GLU A 6 -7.80 -0.03 9.23
N ASP A 7 -8.73 -0.97 9.03
CA ASP A 7 -8.69 -1.91 7.91
C ASP A 7 -8.79 -1.20 6.55
N MET A 8 -9.45 -0.04 6.50
CA MET A 8 -9.57 0.75 5.27
C MET A 8 -8.29 1.51 4.92
N LEU A 9 -7.43 1.85 5.90
CA LEU A 9 -6.25 2.70 5.70
C LEU A 9 -5.29 2.12 4.66
N PHE A 10 -5.04 0.82 4.72
CA PHE A 10 -4.03 0.15 3.89
C PHE A 10 -4.60 -0.90 2.93
N LYS A 11 -5.94 -1.05 2.89
CA LYS A 11 -6.58 -1.97 1.96
C LYS A 11 -6.41 -1.50 0.52
N ASN A 12 -5.95 -2.37 -0.35
CA ASN A 12 -5.72 -2.09 -1.77
C ASN A 12 -4.70 -0.95 -2.04
N VAL A 13 -3.65 -0.86 -1.22
CA VAL A 13 -2.47 -0.04 -1.55
C VAL A 13 -1.79 -0.65 -2.78
N SER A 14 -1.32 0.18 -3.70
CA SER A 14 -0.64 -0.32 -4.90
C SER A 14 0.74 -0.87 -4.56
N GLU A 15 1.17 -1.89 -5.29
CA GLU A 15 2.52 -2.44 -5.16
C GLU A 15 3.60 -1.39 -5.43
N GLU A 16 3.36 -0.48 -6.39
CA GLU A 16 4.25 0.65 -6.68
C GLU A 16 4.48 1.53 -5.43
N ASP A 17 3.43 1.83 -4.67
CA ASP A 17 3.53 2.66 -3.46
C ASP A 17 4.32 1.97 -2.35
N ILE A 18 4.16 0.64 -2.22
CA ILE A 18 4.91 -0.16 -1.24
C ILE A 18 6.38 -0.22 -1.66
N GLN A 19 6.70 -0.43 -2.94
CA GLN A 19 8.08 -0.45 -3.44
C GLN A 19 8.81 0.87 -3.17
N ILE A 20 8.13 2.03 -3.29
CA ILE A 20 8.73 3.33 -2.95
C ILE A 20 9.07 3.41 -1.45
N LEU A 21 8.19 2.88 -0.57
CA LEU A 21 8.48 2.83 0.86
C LEU A 21 9.67 1.91 1.16
N LEU A 22 9.75 0.75 0.49
CA LEU A 22 10.86 -0.18 0.61
C LEU A 22 12.19 0.45 0.13
N GLU A 23 12.17 1.22 -0.96
CA GLU A 23 13.34 1.97 -1.43
C GLU A 23 13.87 2.93 -0.34
N ILE A 24 12.97 3.63 0.37
CA ILE A 24 13.34 4.51 1.49
C ILE A 24 13.98 3.71 2.64
N LEU A 25 13.50 2.50 2.88
CA LEU A 25 13.98 1.58 3.92
C LEU A 25 15.24 0.80 3.48
N GLU A 26 15.77 1.09 2.29
CA GLU A 26 16.90 0.36 1.68
C GLU A 26 16.62 -1.16 1.59
N LYS A 27 15.36 -1.55 1.31
CA LYS A 27 14.88 -2.93 1.12
C LYS A 27 14.55 -3.17 -0.35
N GLU A 28 14.83 -4.38 -0.82
CA GLU A 28 14.48 -4.87 -2.16
C GLU A 28 13.55 -6.08 -2.04
N SER A 29 12.48 -6.11 -2.82
CA SER A 29 11.58 -7.25 -2.93
C SER A 29 10.89 -7.22 -4.29
N GLU A 30 10.71 -8.38 -4.92
CA GLU A 30 9.99 -8.49 -6.20
C GLU A 30 8.47 -8.34 -5.99
N SER A 31 7.97 -8.77 -4.84
CA SER A 31 6.57 -8.59 -4.45
C SER A 31 6.42 -8.03 -3.04
N ALA A 32 5.36 -7.28 -2.78
CA ALA A 32 5.07 -6.74 -1.45
C ALA A 32 3.57 -6.53 -1.25
N ASN A 33 3.03 -7.06 -0.14
CA ASN A 33 1.63 -6.90 0.22
C ASN A 33 1.50 -6.43 1.67
N ILE A 34 0.57 -5.50 1.92
CA ILE A 34 0.28 -5.06 3.28
C ILE A 34 -0.60 -6.10 3.98
N TRP A 35 -0.16 -6.48 5.17
CA TRP A 35 -0.90 -7.40 6.02
C TRP A 35 -1.87 -6.62 6.92
N THR A 36 -3.17 -6.82 6.72
CA THR A 36 -4.24 -6.14 7.48
C THR A 36 -4.74 -6.94 8.69
N LYS A 37 -4.14 -8.09 9.00
CA LYS A 37 -4.57 -8.94 10.11
C LYS A 37 -4.23 -8.33 11.48
N GLU A 38 -5.19 -8.31 12.39
CA GLU A 38 -4.95 -7.90 13.77
C GLU A 38 -4.17 -8.94 14.57
N LEU A 39 -3.21 -8.49 15.38
CA LEU A 39 -2.50 -9.30 16.34
C LEU A 39 -3.24 -9.29 17.69
N ARG A 40 -4.12 -10.28 17.92
CA ARG A 40 -4.83 -10.43 19.21
C ARG A 40 -4.14 -11.47 20.07
N LEU A 41 -3.83 -11.07 21.31
CA LEU A 41 -3.44 -12.00 22.38
C LEU A 41 -4.65 -12.41 23.20
N LEU A 42 -4.51 -13.45 24.03
CA LEU A 42 -5.50 -13.83 25.05
C LEU A 42 -5.70 -12.75 26.13
N ASP A 43 -4.76 -11.82 26.27
CA ASP A 43 -4.84 -10.62 27.11
C ASP A 43 -5.56 -9.51 26.32
N PRO A 44 -6.49 -8.74 26.96
CA PRO A 44 -7.21 -7.64 26.31
C PRO A 44 -6.33 -6.48 25.81
N THR A 45 -5.04 -6.47 26.10
CA THR A 45 -4.08 -5.52 25.51
C THR A 45 -3.90 -5.85 24.03
N THR A 46 -4.50 -5.01 23.19
CA THR A 46 -4.33 -5.12 21.73
C THR A 46 -2.92 -4.65 21.37
N TYR A 47 -2.09 -5.59 20.92
CA TYR A 47 -0.78 -5.28 20.35
C TYR A 47 -0.97 -5.06 18.85
N LYS A 48 -0.90 -3.80 18.42
CA LYS A 48 -0.99 -3.42 17.01
C LYS A 48 0.32 -2.80 16.57
N PRO A 49 1.09 -3.43 15.68
CA PRO A 49 2.15 -2.77 14.93
C PRO A 49 1.55 -1.66 14.05
N ASP A 50 2.34 -0.62 13.76
CA ASP A 50 1.88 0.46 12.88
C ASP A 50 1.63 -0.04 11.46
N LEU A 51 2.48 -0.93 10.94
CA LEU A 51 2.35 -1.51 9.61
C LEU A 51 3.05 -2.88 9.56
N ILE A 52 2.47 -3.84 8.84
CA ILE A 52 3.12 -5.12 8.50
C ILE A 52 3.05 -5.27 6.98
N ILE A 53 4.18 -5.53 6.35
CA ILE A 53 4.32 -5.76 4.92
C ILE A 53 4.82 -7.20 4.71
N GLU A 54 4.12 -7.97 3.89
CA GLU A 54 4.60 -9.26 3.42
C GLU A 54 5.46 -9.05 2.18
N LEU A 55 6.74 -9.40 2.28
CA LEU A 55 7.73 -9.37 1.19
C LEU A 55 7.96 -10.79 0.65
N ASP A 56 8.86 -10.95 -0.32
CA ASP A 56 9.14 -12.25 -0.93
C ASP A 56 9.77 -13.24 0.05
N ASP A 57 10.67 -12.77 0.91
CA ASP A 57 11.48 -13.57 1.83
C ASP A 57 11.20 -13.29 3.32
N GLU A 58 10.58 -12.15 3.64
CA GLU A 58 10.29 -11.76 5.02
C GLU A 58 8.88 -11.16 5.19
N ASN A 59 8.39 -11.17 6.43
CA ASN A 59 7.29 -10.33 6.89
C ASN A 59 7.90 -9.17 7.67
N LEU A 60 7.81 -7.96 7.13
CA LEU A 60 8.44 -6.77 7.67
C LEU A 60 7.44 -5.96 8.50
N ILE A 61 7.73 -5.80 9.80
CA ILE A 61 7.01 -4.88 10.68
C ILE A 61 7.69 -3.51 10.60
N ILE A 62 6.91 -2.45 10.43
CA ILE A 62 7.38 -1.06 10.47
C ILE A 62 6.72 -0.36 11.67
N GLU A 63 7.53 0.27 12.51
CA GLU A 63 7.09 1.07 13.66
C GLU A 63 7.60 2.51 13.53
N PHE A 64 6.72 3.49 13.74
CA PHE A 64 7.09 4.91 13.80
C PHE A 64 7.29 5.34 15.25
N GLN A 65 8.49 5.84 15.61
CA GLN A 65 8.86 6.18 16.98
C GLN A 65 9.31 7.62 17.09
N SER A 66 8.68 8.39 18.02
CA SER A 66 9.01 9.81 18.27
C SER A 66 9.95 10.03 19.45
N THR A 67 10.19 9.00 20.25
CA THR A 67 11.06 9.03 21.42
C THR A 67 12.23 8.08 21.22
N GLU A 68 13.27 8.24 22.04
CA GLU A 68 14.38 7.29 22.05
C GLU A 68 13.90 5.87 22.33
N VAL A 69 14.46 4.91 21.63
CA VAL A 69 14.19 3.50 21.85
C VAL A 69 14.85 3.05 23.15
N ASN A 70 14.08 2.38 24.00
CA ASN A 70 14.52 1.87 25.29
C ASN A 70 14.10 0.41 25.48
N ASP A 71 14.46 -0.19 26.60
CA ASP A 71 14.14 -1.61 26.89
C ASP A 71 12.64 -1.89 26.88
N LYS A 72 11.80 -0.94 27.29
CA LYS A 72 10.34 -1.09 27.23
C LYS A 72 9.84 -1.18 25.79
N PHE A 73 10.38 -0.33 24.91
CA PHE A 73 10.09 -0.39 23.50
C PHE A 73 10.64 -1.68 22.89
N SER A 74 11.90 -2.04 23.17
CA SER A 74 12.53 -3.28 22.64
C SER A 74 11.76 -4.53 23.03
N ARG A 75 11.21 -4.58 24.25
CA ARG A 75 10.34 -5.68 24.70
C ARG A 75 9.06 -5.74 23.88
N ARG A 76 8.42 -4.59 23.61
CA ARG A 76 7.21 -4.50 22.78
C ARG A 76 7.51 -4.94 21.35
N ALA A 77 8.58 -4.45 20.75
CA ALA A 77 9.03 -4.83 19.42
C ALA A 77 9.28 -6.34 19.29
N HIS A 78 9.97 -6.93 20.29
CA HIS A 78 10.15 -8.38 20.35
C HIS A 78 8.81 -9.14 20.43
N THR A 79 7.85 -8.62 21.21
CA THR A 79 6.51 -9.22 21.30
C THR A 79 5.78 -9.16 19.97
N TYR A 80 5.87 -8.05 19.22
CA TYR A 80 5.29 -7.94 17.88
C TYR A 80 5.83 -8.99 16.93
N VAL A 81 7.16 -9.15 16.88
CA VAL A 81 7.80 -10.17 16.04
C VAL A 81 7.32 -11.57 16.43
N ALA A 82 7.31 -11.90 17.73
CA ALA A 82 6.91 -13.23 18.20
C ALA A 82 5.43 -13.56 17.88
N ILE A 83 4.52 -12.58 18.02
CA ILE A 83 3.10 -12.77 17.71
C ILE A 83 2.88 -12.88 16.20
N THR A 84 3.56 -12.05 15.41
CA THR A 84 3.48 -12.10 13.96
C THR A 84 3.99 -13.43 13.44
N ASP A 85 5.13 -13.91 13.96
CA ASP A 85 5.69 -15.21 13.62
C ASP A 85 4.73 -16.37 13.96
N GLN A 86 4.05 -16.30 15.10
CA GLN A 86 3.05 -17.30 15.49
C GLN A 86 1.80 -17.31 14.59
N LYS A 87 1.44 -16.14 14.03
CA LYS A 87 0.19 -15.96 13.25
C LYS A 87 0.39 -15.96 11.75
N LYS A 88 1.61 -15.92 11.26
CA LYS A 88 1.89 -16.00 9.82
C LYS A 88 1.43 -17.34 9.24
N GLU A 89 0.99 -17.29 7.99
CA GLU A 89 0.53 -18.47 7.23
C GLU A 89 1.60 -18.94 6.22
N ASN A 90 2.81 -18.39 6.31
CA ASN A 90 3.95 -18.68 5.45
C ASN A 90 5.19 -19.00 6.29
N ASP A 91 6.24 -19.53 5.64
CA ASP A 91 7.50 -19.89 6.31
C ASP A 91 8.54 -18.75 6.32
N LYS A 92 8.14 -17.52 5.92
CA LYS A 92 9.02 -16.36 5.84
C LYS A 92 9.45 -15.89 7.23
N GLU A 93 10.64 -15.32 7.32
CA GLU A 93 11.11 -14.69 8.55
C GLU A 93 10.26 -13.46 8.91
N VAL A 94 10.27 -13.08 10.19
CA VAL A 94 9.61 -11.85 10.66
C VAL A 94 10.65 -10.90 11.21
N ASN A 95 10.77 -9.76 10.57
CA ASN A 95 11.70 -8.71 10.94
C ASN A 95 10.96 -7.42 11.31
N ILE A 96 11.64 -6.51 11.99
CA ILE A 96 11.10 -5.21 12.37
C ILE A 96 12.09 -4.10 12.08
N GLU A 97 11.62 -3.05 11.43
CA GLU A 97 12.33 -1.79 11.19
C GLU A 97 11.61 -0.67 11.96
N VAL A 98 12.38 0.15 12.64
CA VAL A 98 11.85 1.29 13.41
C VAL A 98 12.23 2.58 12.73
N ILE A 99 11.26 3.33 12.26
CA ILE A 99 11.48 4.67 11.72
C ILE A 99 11.41 5.67 12.87
N SER A 100 12.54 6.33 13.17
CA SER A 100 12.64 7.20 14.34
C SER A 100 12.92 8.66 13.98
N THR A 101 12.22 9.57 14.65
CA THR A 101 12.55 11.01 14.63
C THR A 101 13.55 11.40 15.71
N ALA A 102 13.74 10.57 16.73
CA ALA A 102 14.58 10.86 17.89
C ALA A 102 15.99 10.27 17.77
N GLU A 103 16.17 9.28 16.90
CA GLU A 103 17.40 8.48 16.80
C GLU A 103 18.08 8.65 15.45
N ASN A 104 19.37 8.42 15.40
CA ASN A 104 20.11 8.17 14.16
C ASN A 104 19.97 6.70 13.78
N SER A 105 20.24 6.42 12.50
CA SER A 105 20.26 5.05 12.01
C SER A 105 21.27 4.20 12.79
N LYS A 106 20.81 3.10 13.36
CA LYS A 106 21.63 2.18 14.17
C LYS A 106 20.94 0.84 14.31
N GLN A 107 21.71 -0.19 14.62
CA GLN A 107 21.17 -1.47 15.07
C GLN A 107 21.06 -1.51 16.61
N ILE A 108 19.93 -1.96 17.11
CA ILE A 108 19.69 -2.19 18.53
C ILE A 108 19.87 -3.68 18.84
N SER A 109 20.52 -3.98 19.96
CA SER A 109 20.63 -5.33 20.52
C SER A 109 19.99 -5.35 21.90
N TYR A 110 18.83 -6.01 22.01
CA TYR A 110 18.10 -6.18 23.27
C TYR A 110 18.28 -7.59 23.80
N ARG A 111 18.83 -7.74 25.00
CA ARG A 111 19.02 -9.03 25.63
C ARG A 111 17.72 -9.54 26.25
N VAL A 112 17.08 -10.50 25.59
CA VAL A 112 15.82 -11.11 26.07
C VAL A 112 16.08 -11.99 27.32
N ASN A 113 17.12 -12.83 27.23
CA ASN A 113 17.58 -13.71 28.34
C ASN A 113 19.06 -14.07 28.15
N ARG A 114 19.56 -15.05 28.91
CA ARG A 114 20.98 -15.46 28.85
C ARG A 114 21.39 -16.03 27.48
N LEU A 115 20.47 -16.64 26.74
CA LEU A 115 20.72 -17.35 25.48
C LEU A 115 20.29 -16.54 24.26
N ASN A 116 19.30 -15.63 24.42
CA ASN A 116 18.66 -14.97 23.30
C ASN A 116 18.87 -13.45 23.34
N THR A 117 19.29 -12.91 22.20
CA THR A 117 19.39 -11.48 21.94
C THR A 117 18.50 -11.14 20.72
N PHE A 118 17.56 -10.25 20.93
CA PHE A 118 16.74 -9.71 19.87
C PHE A 118 17.46 -8.51 19.25
N ARG A 119 17.60 -8.49 17.93
CA ARG A 119 18.21 -7.39 17.18
C ARG A 119 17.22 -6.82 16.18
N TYR A 120 17.26 -5.51 16.03
CA TYR A 120 16.44 -4.80 15.04
C TYR A 120 17.12 -3.50 14.64
N ASN A 121 16.71 -2.95 13.48
CA ASN A 121 17.26 -1.71 13.00
C ASN A 121 16.36 -0.53 13.38
N VAL A 122 17.00 0.58 13.67
CA VAL A 122 16.37 1.88 13.79
C VAL A 122 16.88 2.73 12.63
N MET A 123 15.96 3.18 11.79
CA MET A 123 16.22 4.10 10.71
C MET A 123 15.95 5.54 11.17
N GLY A 124 16.93 6.39 11.07
CA GLY A 124 16.79 7.83 11.26
C GLY A 124 16.81 8.55 9.91
N PHE A 125 16.21 9.71 9.87
CA PHE A 125 16.18 10.54 8.65
C PHE A 125 17.30 11.59 8.60
N GLU A 126 18.50 11.28 9.12
CA GLU A 126 19.63 12.21 9.12
C GLU A 126 20.11 12.68 7.75
N LYS A 127 19.81 11.89 6.71
CA LYS A 127 20.17 12.20 5.31
C LYS A 127 19.10 13.06 4.60
N TYR A 128 17.94 13.27 5.22
CA TYR A 128 16.79 13.92 4.60
C TYR A 128 16.45 15.27 5.25
N ASP A 129 15.87 16.15 4.45
CA ASP A 129 15.37 17.47 4.87
C ASP A 129 13.89 17.58 4.52
N GLY A 130 13.03 17.39 5.52
CA GLY A 130 11.59 17.37 5.34
C GLY A 130 11.04 18.70 4.85
N GLU A 131 11.63 19.83 5.28
CA GLU A 131 11.18 21.16 4.84
C GLU A 131 11.46 21.37 3.34
N LYS A 132 12.60 20.87 2.84
CA LYS A 132 12.89 20.91 1.39
C LYS A 132 11.91 20.07 0.58
N ILE A 133 11.54 18.90 1.10
CA ILE A 133 10.57 18.02 0.43
C ILE A 133 9.20 18.71 0.36
N ILE A 134 8.72 19.28 1.47
CA ILE A 134 7.44 19.98 1.50
C ILE A 134 7.45 21.14 0.49
N LYS A 135 8.48 22.00 0.51
CA LYS A 135 8.62 23.13 -0.43
C LYS A 135 8.67 22.66 -1.88
N TYR A 136 9.41 21.59 -2.16
CA TYR A 136 9.47 21.04 -3.50
C TYR A 136 8.10 20.61 -4.05
N VAL A 137 7.27 20.02 -3.20
CA VAL A 137 5.90 19.62 -3.59
C VAL A 137 5.01 20.87 -3.76
N GLU A 138 5.14 21.87 -2.88
CA GLU A 138 4.43 23.16 -3.02
C GLU A 138 4.78 23.84 -4.35
N GLU A 139 6.06 23.95 -4.68
CA GLU A 139 6.52 24.52 -5.95
C GLU A 139 5.99 23.75 -7.17
N LYS A 140 5.92 22.42 -7.09
CA LYS A 140 5.31 21.61 -8.15
C LYS A 140 3.82 21.91 -8.32
N LEU A 141 3.07 22.07 -7.21
CA LEU A 141 1.66 22.41 -7.24
C LEU A 141 1.44 23.81 -7.86
N GLU A 142 2.17 24.81 -7.40
CA GLU A 142 2.07 26.20 -7.90
C GLU A 142 2.36 26.29 -9.40
N ASN A 143 3.30 25.49 -9.89
CA ASN A 143 3.70 25.47 -11.30
C ASN A 143 2.92 24.44 -12.14
N ASN A 144 1.86 23.82 -11.62
CA ASN A 144 1.07 22.78 -12.27
C ASN A 144 1.94 21.62 -12.83
N MET A 145 3.03 21.28 -12.14
CA MET A 145 3.91 20.17 -12.51
C MET A 145 3.33 18.84 -12.09
N LYS A 146 3.69 17.77 -12.81
CA LYS A 146 3.25 16.42 -12.48
C LYS A 146 3.80 15.99 -11.11
N ILE A 147 2.91 15.58 -10.22
CA ILE A 147 3.23 14.93 -8.94
C ILE A 147 3.24 13.42 -9.14
N THR A 148 4.25 12.75 -8.62
CA THR A 148 4.42 11.29 -8.70
C THR A 148 4.02 10.62 -7.39
N SER A 149 3.82 9.27 -7.40
CA SER A 149 3.62 8.50 -6.18
C SER A 149 4.79 8.66 -5.21
N LYS A 150 6.01 8.73 -5.74
CA LYS A 150 7.23 8.99 -4.95
C LYS A 150 7.16 10.33 -4.21
N ASP A 151 6.75 11.42 -4.88
CA ASP A 151 6.57 12.73 -4.25
C ASP A 151 5.57 12.65 -3.07
N ASN A 152 4.46 11.95 -3.25
CA ASN A 152 3.43 11.79 -2.23
C ASN A 152 3.93 11.02 -0.99
N ILE A 153 4.67 9.93 -1.18
CA ILE A 153 5.22 9.13 -0.08
C ILE A 153 6.29 9.92 0.68
N TYR A 154 7.21 10.57 -0.04
CA TYR A 154 8.20 11.44 0.60
C TYR A 154 7.54 12.60 1.35
N LEU A 155 6.50 13.21 0.81
CA LEU A 155 5.71 14.25 1.47
C LEU A 155 5.08 13.73 2.77
N SER A 156 4.47 12.54 2.75
CA SER A 156 3.84 11.95 3.93
C SER A 156 4.84 11.66 5.06
N LEU A 157 6.09 11.31 4.73
CA LEU A 157 7.17 11.06 5.68
C LEU A 157 7.95 12.32 6.08
N ALA A 158 7.81 13.43 5.33
CA ALA A 158 8.56 14.66 5.55
C ALA A 158 8.49 15.22 6.99
N PRO A 159 7.35 15.11 7.75
CA PRO A 159 7.31 15.54 9.13
C PRO A 159 8.31 14.82 10.04
N LEU A 160 8.73 13.61 9.68
CA LEU A 160 9.69 12.80 10.45
C LEU A 160 11.15 13.13 10.13
N MET A 161 11.43 13.90 9.08
CA MET A 161 12.77 14.09 8.50
C MET A 161 13.58 15.26 9.11
N ASP A 162 13.14 15.88 10.20
CA ASP A 162 13.81 17.02 10.84
C ASP A 162 14.11 16.78 12.31
N LYS A 163 15.30 16.30 12.62
CA LYS A 163 15.69 15.98 14.01
C LYS A 163 15.95 17.17 14.93
N LYS A 164 16.49 18.26 14.42
CA LYS A 164 17.05 19.34 15.25
C LYS A 164 16.10 20.52 15.50
N LYS A 165 14.95 20.59 14.85
CA LYS A 165 14.03 21.73 14.88
C LYS A 165 12.60 21.37 15.30
N ASN A 166 12.40 20.21 15.92
CA ASN A 166 11.08 19.60 16.13
C ASN A 166 10.21 20.24 17.22
N ASN A 167 10.24 21.54 17.38
CA ASN A 167 9.24 22.19 18.22
C ASN A 167 7.84 22.24 17.58
N ASN A 168 7.66 21.76 16.34
CA ASN A 168 6.38 21.91 15.64
C ASN A 168 6.02 20.77 14.65
N ILE A 169 6.21 19.50 15.06
CA ILE A 169 5.84 18.36 14.25
C ILE A 169 4.34 18.37 13.87
N SER A 170 3.46 18.79 14.81
CA SER A 170 2.02 18.87 14.57
C SER A 170 1.67 19.85 13.45
N GLU A 171 2.37 20.99 13.37
CA GLU A 171 2.16 21.98 12.32
C GLU A 171 2.63 21.48 10.93
N LYS A 172 3.76 20.76 10.90
CA LYS A 172 4.23 20.12 9.68
C LYS A 172 3.27 19.04 9.19
N ILE A 173 2.77 18.20 10.11
CA ILE A 173 1.76 17.19 9.78
C ILE A 173 0.52 17.88 9.22
N LYS A 174 0.02 18.94 9.84
CA LYS A 174 -1.12 19.71 9.30
C LYS A 174 -0.85 20.20 7.89
N ARG A 175 0.31 20.82 7.65
CA ARG A 175 0.71 21.31 6.31
C ARG A 175 0.76 20.19 5.28
N VAL A 176 1.27 19.02 5.67
CA VAL A 176 1.27 17.83 4.80
C VAL A 176 -0.15 17.34 4.51
N VAL A 177 -1.04 17.33 5.51
CA VAL A 177 -2.47 16.99 5.30
C VAL A 177 -3.10 17.94 4.29
N ASP A 178 -2.92 19.25 4.46
CA ASP A 178 -3.46 20.27 3.56
C ASP A 178 -2.97 20.05 2.11
N LEU A 179 -1.68 19.77 1.93
CA LEU A 179 -1.09 19.49 0.62
C LEU A 179 -1.62 18.20 0.00
N LEU A 180 -1.72 17.10 0.76
CA LEU A 180 -2.27 15.84 0.25
C LEU A 180 -3.73 15.99 -0.17
N ILE A 181 -4.52 16.78 0.55
CA ILE A 181 -5.89 17.09 0.18
C ILE A 181 -5.94 17.85 -1.14
N GLU A 182 -5.06 18.83 -1.32
CA GLU A 182 -4.97 19.61 -2.57
C GLU A 182 -4.57 18.74 -3.75
N LEU A 183 -3.54 17.90 -3.55
CA LEU A 183 -3.08 16.92 -4.55
C LEU A 183 -4.19 15.95 -4.96
N ASN A 184 -5.02 15.53 -4.01
CA ASN A 184 -6.13 14.63 -4.32
C ASN A 184 -7.24 15.27 -5.16
N LYS A 185 -7.39 16.61 -5.14
CA LYS A 185 -8.33 17.33 -6.02
C LYS A 185 -7.87 17.31 -7.47
N THR A 186 -6.57 17.41 -7.69
CA THR A 186 -5.98 17.56 -9.03
C THR A 186 -5.64 16.22 -9.68
N ASN A 187 -5.38 15.17 -8.92
CA ASN A 187 -4.97 13.85 -9.39
C ASN A 187 -5.59 12.69 -8.57
N PRO A 188 -6.91 12.46 -8.66
CA PRO A 188 -7.52 11.30 -8.01
C PRO A 188 -7.24 10.00 -8.80
N PRO A 189 -7.07 8.84 -8.15
CA PRO A 189 -7.10 8.64 -6.72
C PRO A 189 -5.71 8.84 -6.12
N GLY A 190 -5.62 9.81 -5.22
CA GLY A 190 -4.41 10.03 -4.46
C GLY A 190 -3.86 8.75 -3.86
N ASN A 191 -2.60 8.75 -3.66
CA ASN A 191 -1.78 7.68 -3.14
C ASN A 191 -2.30 7.22 -1.75
N LYS A 192 -2.98 6.07 -1.70
CA LYS A 192 -3.61 5.53 -0.48
C LYS A 192 -2.59 5.36 0.65
N LEU A 193 -1.38 4.89 0.32
CA LEU A 193 -0.31 4.69 1.29
C LEU A 193 0.10 6.01 1.95
N SER A 194 0.23 7.10 1.19
CA SER A 194 0.57 8.42 1.74
C SER A 194 -0.50 8.94 2.70
N PHE A 195 -1.77 8.76 2.38
CA PHE A 195 -2.87 9.09 3.29
C PHE A 195 -2.83 8.21 4.53
N GLY A 196 -2.61 6.90 4.41
CA GLY A 196 -2.49 5.96 5.51
C GLY A 196 -1.31 6.32 6.45
N ILE A 197 -0.12 6.55 5.90
CA ILE A 197 1.05 7.01 6.65
C ILE A 197 0.73 8.32 7.39
N THR A 198 0.18 9.32 6.68
CA THR A 198 -0.12 10.62 7.28
C THR A 198 -1.15 10.48 8.39
N TRP A 199 -2.16 9.64 8.23
CA TRP A 199 -3.15 9.34 9.27
C TRP A 199 -2.50 8.75 10.53
N LEU A 200 -1.60 7.76 10.39
CA LEU A 200 -0.82 7.20 11.50
C LEU A 200 0.01 8.28 12.19
N LEU A 201 0.62 9.20 11.42
CA LEU A 201 1.39 10.31 12.01
C LEU A 201 0.51 11.30 12.76
N VAL A 202 -0.69 11.60 12.27
CA VAL A 202 -1.67 12.45 12.98
C VAL A 202 -2.02 11.81 14.31
N ASP A 203 -2.44 10.55 14.33
CA ASP A 203 -2.83 9.86 15.56
C ASP A 203 -1.70 9.78 16.58
N LYS A 204 -0.49 9.52 16.12
CA LYS A 204 0.68 9.26 16.97
C LYS A 204 1.39 10.51 17.46
N PHE A 205 1.46 11.58 16.67
CA PHE A 205 2.32 12.72 16.92
C PHE A 205 1.56 14.04 17.17
N VAL A 206 0.29 14.16 16.81
CA VAL A 206 -0.51 15.35 17.10
C VAL A 206 -1.08 15.23 18.50
N LYS A 207 -0.51 16.01 19.44
CA LYS A 207 -0.88 15.96 20.87
C LYS A 207 -2.18 16.70 21.18
N ASP A 208 -2.44 17.78 20.47
CA ASP A 208 -3.69 18.54 20.60
C ASP A 208 -4.86 17.68 20.12
N SER A 209 -5.82 17.43 21.02
CA SER A 209 -6.92 16.50 20.74
C SER A 209 -7.92 17.05 19.73
N GLU A 210 -8.16 18.36 19.72
CA GLU A 210 -9.10 19.00 18.81
C GLU A 210 -8.53 18.99 17.39
N LEU A 211 -7.26 19.42 17.26
CA LEU A 211 -6.56 19.39 15.98
C LEU A 211 -6.43 17.95 15.46
N ARG A 212 -6.07 16.99 16.32
CA ARG A 212 -5.96 15.58 15.93
C ARG A 212 -7.27 15.04 15.38
N ASN A 213 -8.38 15.24 16.09
CA ASN A 213 -9.68 14.77 15.66
C ASN A 213 -10.09 15.41 14.32
N LEU A 214 -9.90 16.73 14.18
CA LEU A 214 -10.17 17.43 12.92
C LEU A 214 -9.39 16.84 11.75
N LEU A 215 -8.08 16.60 11.92
CA LEU A 215 -7.24 16.06 10.85
C LEU A 215 -7.60 14.61 10.51
N ILE A 216 -7.94 13.79 11.52
CA ILE A 216 -8.41 12.42 11.35
C ILE A 216 -9.73 12.40 10.56
N ASP A 217 -10.69 13.24 10.90
CA ASP A 217 -11.97 13.30 10.22
C ASP A 217 -11.79 13.71 8.75
N VAL A 218 -10.99 14.74 8.49
CA VAL A 218 -10.72 15.20 7.13
C VAL A 218 -10.01 14.15 6.29
N LEU A 219 -8.99 13.47 6.84
CA LEU A 219 -8.30 12.36 6.15
C LEU A 219 -9.26 11.18 5.92
N GLY A 220 -10.08 10.83 6.91
CA GLY A 220 -11.06 9.75 6.82
C GLY A 220 -12.10 9.96 5.72
N GLU A 221 -12.65 11.19 5.60
CA GLU A 221 -13.56 11.53 4.51
C GLU A 221 -12.91 11.37 3.13
N LYS A 222 -11.66 11.84 2.98
CA LYS A 222 -10.93 11.73 1.71
C LYS A 222 -10.56 10.29 1.38
N MET A 223 -10.16 9.52 2.37
CA MET A 223 -9.88 8.09 2.20
C MET A 223 -11.12 7.30 1.79
N SER A 224 -12.28 7.56 2.42
CA SER A 224 -13.55 6.93 2.02
C SER A 224 -13.88 7.20 0.55
N ALA A 225 -13.73 8.46 0.10
CA ALA A 225 -13.95 8.82 -1.30
C ALA A 225 -12.96 8.14 -2.26
N ILE A 226 -11.69 8.01 -1.88
CA ILE A 226 -10.66 7.32 -2.65
C ILE A 226 -10.99 5.81 -2.74
N TYR A 227 -11.44 5.20 -1.63
CA TYR A 227 -11.84 3.81 -1.58
C TYR A 227 -13.03 3.52 -2.51
N GLU A 228 -14.11 4.29 -2.40
CA GLU A 228 -15.29 4.14 -3.26
C GLU A 228 -14.97 4.32 -4.75
N TYR A 229 -14.03 5.21 -5.07
CA TYR A 229 -13.57 5.39 -6.45
C TYR A 229 -12.77 4.16 -6.94
N GLY A 230 -11.91 3.61 -6.09
CA GLY A 230 -11.14 2.40 -6.37
C GLY A 230 -12.05 1.20 -6.64
N GLU A 231 -13.02 0.93 -5.76
CA GLU A 231 -14.00 -0.15 -5.94
C GLU A 231 -14.82 0.00 -7.24
N ARG A 232 -15.27 1.24 -7.54
CA ARG A 232 -15.99 1.49 -8.81
C ARG A 232 -15.14 1.24 -10.04
N LYS A 233 -13.83 1.54 -10.00
CA LYS A 233 -12.90 1.22 -11.10
C LYS A 233 -12.66 -0.27 -11.25
N GLU A 234 -12.46 -0.97 -10.15
CA GLU A 234 -12.26 -2.42 -10.12
C GLU A 234 -13.50 -3.15 -10.67
N GLN A 235 -14.69 -2.79 -10.21
CA GLN A 235 -15.94 -3.36 -10.71
C GLN A 235 -16.12 -3.13 -12.22
N LYS A 236 -15.79 -1.92 -12.71
CA LYS A 236 -15.81 -1.64 -14.16
C LYS A 236 -14.78 -2.46 -14.92
N GLY A 237 -13.59 -2.66 -14.35
CA GLY A 237 -12.55 -3.51 -14.93
C GLY A 237 -12.99 -4.98 -15.04
N ILE A 238 -13.55 -5.52 -13.96
CA ILE A 238 -14.10 -6.90 -13.91
C ILE A 238 -15.24 -7.05 -14.92
N GLU A 239 -16.17 -6.09 -14.99
CA GLU A 239 -17.28 -6.14 -15.94
C GLU A 239 -16.79 -6.08 -17.40
N LYS A 240 -15.79 -5.23 -17.68
CA LYS A 240 -15.18 -5.14 -19.00
C LYS A 240 -14.46 -6.44 -19.37
N GLY A 241 -13.60 -6.97 -18.49
CA GLY A 241 -12.91 -8.23 -18.70
C GLY A 241 -13.87 -9.41 -18.89
N ARG A 242 -14.98 -9.45 -18.11
CA ARG A 242 -16.03 -10.46 -18.30
C ARG A 242 -16.72 -10.36 -19.67
N LYS A 243 -17.03 -9.13 -20.14
CA LYS A 243 -17.63 -8.92 -21.46
C LYS A 243 -16.67 -9.31 -22.58
N GLU A 244 -15.39 -8.97 -22.45
CA GLU A 244 -14.35 -9.35 -23.41
C GLU A 244 -14.14 -10.87 -23.43
N GLY A 245 -14.00 -11.51 -22.28
CA GLY A 245 -13.86 -12.96 -22.16
C GLY A 245 -15.06 -13.74 -22.71
N ILE A 246 -16.30 -13.28 -22.46
CA ILE A 246 -17.50 -13.88 -23.06
C ILE A 246 -17.50 -13.74 -24.60
N LYS A 247 -17.03 -12.59 -25.12
CA LYS A 247 -16.95 -12.36 -26.56
C LYS A 247 -15.88 -13.24 -27.21
N GLU A 248 -14.74 -13.37 -26.55
CA GLU A 248 -13.62 -14.19 -27.00
C GLU A 248 -13.98 -15.69 -26.96
N GLY A 249 -14.53 -16.18 -25.82
CA GLY A 249 -14.99 -17.56 -25.72
C GLY A 249 -16.08 -17.93 -26.75
N LYS A 250 -17.03 -17.02 -27.04
CA LYS A 250 -18.00 -17.25 -28.13
C LYS A 250 -17.36 -17.28 -29.50
N LYS A 251 -16.26 -16.56 -29.72
CA LYS A 251 -15.51 -16.58 -30.96
C LYS A 251 -14.78 -17.93 -31.10
N GLU A 252 -14.06 -18.33 -30.07
CA GLU A 252 -13.34 -19.62 -30.02
C GLU A 252 -14.28 -20.82 -30.21
N GLU A 253 -15.40 -20.84 -29.47
CA GLU A 253 -16.44 -21.88 -29.62
C GLU A 253 -16.94 -21.98 -31.06
N LYS A 254 -17.17 -20.83 -31.69
CA LYS A 254 -17.62 -20.78 -33.08
C LYS A 254 -16.55 -21.28 -34.04
N GLU A 255 -15.30 -20.96 -33.84
CA GLU A 255 -14.16 -21.44 -34.62
C GLU A 255 -14.01 -22.95 -34.45
N GLU A 256 -14.10 -23.47 -33.23
CA GLU A 256 -14.08 -24.91 -32.95
C GLU A 256 -15.22 -25.65 -33.63
N ILE A 257 -16.43 -25.12 -33.62
CA ILE A 257 -17.59 -25.69 -34.32
C ILE A 257 -17.33 -25.73 -35.84
N ILE A 258 -16.76 -24.69 -36.42
CA ILE A 258 -16.44 -24.61 -37.83
C ILE A 258 -15.42 -25.72 -38.21
N HIS A 259 -14.35 -25.88 -37.44
CA HIS A 259 -13.36 -26.94 -37.65
C HIS A 259 -13.98 -28.34 -37.57
N LYS A 260 -14.78 -28.62 -36.54
CA LYS A 260 -15.48 -29.89 -36.35
C LYS A 260 -16.42 -30.22 -37.52
N LEU A 261 -17.16 -29.23 -38.04
CA LEU A 261 -18.03 -29.42 -39.21
C LEU A 261 -17.24 -29.68 -40.49
N TYR A 262 -16.12 -28.99 -40.68
CA TYR A 262 -15.23 -29.20 -41.82
C TYR A 262 -14.57 -30.60 -41.80
N GLU A 263 -14.08 -31.03 -40.63
CA GLU A 263 -13.52 -32.38 -40.41
C GLU A 263 -14.55 -33.49 -40.62
N SER A 264 -15.82 -33.20 -40.38
CA SER A 264 -16.94 -34.12 -40.66
C SER A 264 -17.28 -34.24 -42.17
N GLY A 265 -16.56 -33.52 -43.07
CA GLY A 265 -16.71 -33.57 -44.51
C GLY A 265 -17.67 -32.52 -45.08
N MET A 266 -18.13 -31.53 -44.32
CA MET A 266 -18.96 -30.44 -44.84
C MET A 266 -18.10 -29.44 -45.61
N THR A 267 -18.60 -28.95 -46.74
CA THR A 267 -17.94 -27.89 -47.51
C THR A 267 -18.06 -26.52 -46.83
N PRO A 268 -17.14 -25.56 -47.05
CA PRO A 268 -17.22 -24.22 -46.50
C PRO A 268 -18.55 -23.51 -46.83
N GLU A 269 -19.11 -23.75 -47.99
CA GLU A 269 -20.41 -23.22 -48.46
C GLU A 269 -21.56 -23.79 -47.62
N GLU A 270 -21.57 -25.07 -47.30
CA GLU A 270 -22.58 -25.71 -46.45
C GLU A 270 -22.49 -25.21 -44.99
N ILE A 271 -21.26 -25.05 -44.45
CA ILE A 271 -21.00 -24.53 -43.14
C ILE A 271 -21.47 -23.06 -43.02
N SER A 272 -21.16 -22.26 -44.04
CA SER A 272 -21.60 -20.85 -44.12
C SER A 272 -23.12 -20.74 -44.10
N LYS A 273 -23.82 -21.57 -44.84
CA LYS A 273 -25.30 -21.62 -44.90
C LYS A 273 -25.91 -22.09 -43.57
N ARG A 274 -25.30 -23.10 -42.94
CA ARG A 274 -25.79 -23.69 -41.68
C ARG A 274 -25.62 -22.76 -40.51
N LEU A 275 -24.42 -22.09 -40.35
CA LEU A 275 -24.10 -21.19 -39.26
C LEU A 275 -24.52 -19.72 -39.53
N LYS A 276 -25.11 -19.44 -40.70
CA LYS A 276 -25.48 -18.10 -41.16
C LYS A 276 -24.30 -17.13 -41.01
N THR A 277 -23.11 -17.55 -41.41
CA THR A 277 -21.85 -16.80 -41.26
C THR A 277 -21.27 -16.59 -42.67
N ASP A 278 -20.64 -15.46 -42.85
CA ASP A 278 -20.00 -15.07 -44.13
C ASP A 278 -18.99 -16.13 -44.57
N LEU A 279 -19.03 -16.50 -45.88
CA LEU A 279 -18.23 -17.55 -46.48
C LEU A 279 -16.71 -17.25 -46.39
N GLU A 280 -16.32 -16.01 -46.60
CA GLU A 280 -14.90 -15.62 -46.53
C GLU A 280 -14.35 -15.75 -45.12
N LYS A 281 -15.17 -15.50 -44.09
CA LYS A 281 -14.80 -15.73 -42.67
C LYS A 281 -14.64 -17.23 -42.40
N ILE A 282 -15.52 -18.08 -42.93
CA ILE A 282 -15.41 -19.52 -42.77
C ILE A 282 -14.10 -20.02 -43.39
N LYS A 283 -13.81 -19.61 -44.65
CA LYS A 283 -12.56 -19.99 -45.33
C LYS A 283 -11.33 -19.54 -44.60
N LYS A 284 -11.36 -18.35 -44.01
CA LYS A 284 -10.24 -17.84 -43.22
C LYS A 284 -9.98 -18.70 -41.98
N ILE A 285 -11.02 -19.06 -41.23
CA ILE A 285 -10.94 -19.89 -40.01
C ILE A 285 -10.42 -21.29 -40.33
N ILE A 286 -10.85 -21.90 -41.47
CA ILE A 286 -10.43 -23.23 -41.88
C ILE A 286 -8.95 -23.27 -42.31
N ASN A 287 -8.40 -22.13 -42.77
CA ASN A 287 -7.02 -22.03 -43.26
C ASN A 287 -6.03 -21.53 -42.20
N GLU A 288 -6.49 -21.12 -41.04
CA GLU A 288 -5.69 -20.82 -39.84
C GLU A 288 -5.48 -22.08 -39.00
#